data_87ba8f12c93d2f8ce2c08db2decc979e
#
_entry.id   87ba8f12c93d2f8ce2c08db2decc979e
#
_cell.length_a   1.000
_cell.length_b   1.000
_cell.length_c   1.000
_cell.angle_alpha   90.00
_cell.angle_beta   90.00
_cell.angle_gamma   90.00
#
_symmetry.space_group_name_H-M   'P 1'
#
loop_
_entity.id
_entity.type
_entity.pdbx_description
1 polymer ?
#
loop_
_entity_poly.entity_id
_entity_poly.type
_entity_poly.pdbx_seq_one_letter_code
_entity_poly.pdbx_strand_id
1 'polypeptide(L)'
;NSDTVGWIQIPGTQISYPLMHTSDDSYYLNHTFSKKLNSAGSIFVETLNNGDFSDLHTIIYGHNMKNGSMFAGLKEYSSASYLVAHPNVYIDLADGTHAYQIFSVYEAEADSDSYTIGFAPDETYEEYLKTIKGRSLYDTSVTVTKEDSIITLSTCTKHGEKRFLVLSLIHI
;
A
#
# COMPACT_ATOMS: atom_id res chain seq x y z
N ASN A 1 -9.83 11.34 -15.73
CA ASN A 1 -9.79 12.03 -14.45
C ASN A 1 -8.36 12.50 -14.15
N SER A 2 -8.18 13.80 -13.92
CA SER A 2 -6.87 14.40 -13.66
C SER A 2 -6.27 14.01 -12.30
N ASP A 3 -7.06 13.42 -11.39
CA ASP A 3 -6.57 12.90 -10.12
C ASP A 3 -5.91 11.52 -10.28
N THR A 4 -6.00 10.90 -11.45
CA THR A 4 -5.36 9.61 -11.70
C THR A 4 -3.86 9.81 -11.85
N VAL A 5 -3.07 9.16 -10.96
CA VAL A 5 -1.61 9.29 -10.98
C VAL A 5 -0.93 8.02 -11.50
N GLY A 6 -1.64 6.92 -11.58
CA GLY A 6 -1.07 5.66 -12.03
C GLY A 6 -2.03 4.50 -11.91
N TRP A 7 -1.47 3.30 -11.90
CA TRP A 7 -2.21 2.04 -11.81
C TRP A 7 -1.48 1.08 -10.90
N ILE A 8 -2.21 0.39 -10.01
CA ILE A 8 -1.65 -0.67 -9.17
C ILE A 8 -2.09 -2.03 -9.68
N GLN A 9 -1.17 -2.98 -9.70
CA GLN A 9 -1.45 -4.35 -10.09
C GLN A 9 -0.66 -5.34 -9.25
N ILE A 10 -1.34 -6.40 -8.78
CA ILE A 10 -0.68 -7.57 -8.20
C ILE A 10 -1.04 -8.75 -9.10
N PRO A 11 -0.09 -9.24 -9.93
CA PRO A 11 -0.37 -10.30 -10.90
C PRO A 11 -0.89 -11.57 -10.23
N GLY A 12 -1.86 -12.21 -10.88
CA GLY A 12 -2.47 -13.44 -10.36
C GLY A 12 -3.54 -13.20 -9.30
N THR A 13 -3.88 -11.94 -9.02
CA THR A 13 -4.94 -11.54 -8.09
C THR A 13 -5.95 -10.65 -8.79
N GLN A 14 -7.03 -10.29 -8.08
CA GLN A 14 -8.02 -9.35 -8.60
C GLN A 14 -7.56 -7.88 -8.48
N ILE A 15 -6.43 -7.61 -7.82
CA ILE A 15 -5.97 -6.24 -7.60
C ILE A 15 -5.35 -5.71 -8.89
N SER A 16 -6.11 -4.86 -9.57
CA SER A 16 -5.73 -4.13 -10.78
C SER A 16 -6.65 -2.92 -10.89
N TYR A 17 -6.18 -1.76 -10.43
CA TYR A 17 -7.01 -0.56 -10.27
C TYR A 17 -6.24 0.71 -10.58
N PRO A 18 -6.94 1.76 -11.06
CA PRO A 18 -6.34 3.09 -11.15
C PRO A 18 -6.01 3.61 -9.76
N LEU A 19 -4.92 4.36 -9.66
CA LEU A 19 -4.49 5.04 -8.44
C LEU A 19 -4.89 6.50 -8.50
N MET A 20 -5.63 6.95 -7.50
CA MET A 20 -6.09 8.32 -7.38
C MET A 20 -5.24 9.08 -6.35
N HIS A 21 -5.07 10.38 -6.55
CA HIS A 21 -4.41 11.26 -5.59
C HIS A 21 -5.06 12.63 -5.64
N THR A 22 -5.46 13.14 -4.49
CA THR A 22 -6.12 14.45 -4.36
C THR A 22 -5.74 15.08 -3.02
N SER A 23 -6.19 16.30 -2.80
CA SER A 23 -5.95 17.03 -1.55
C SER A 23 -6.90 16.65 -0.41
N ASP A 24 -7.72 15.63 -0.59
CA ASP A 24 -8.72 15.19 0.39
C ASP A 24 -8.81 13.66 0.43
N ASP A 25 -8.26 13.06 1.50
CA ASP A 25 -8.28 11.60 1.70
C ASP A 25 -9.68 11.03 1.90
N SER A 26 -10.68 11.87 2.19
CA SER A 26 -12.05 11.39 2.36
C SER A 26 -12.79 11.19 1.03
N TYR A 27 -12.38 11.89 -0.03
CA TYR A 27 -13.14 11.90 -1.28
C TYR A 27 -13.24 10.52 -1.93
N TYR A 28 -12.11 9.84 -2.13
CA TYR A 28 -12.09 8.54 -2.79
C TYR A 28 -12.46 7.37 -1.88
N LEU A 29 -12.78 7.62 -0.62
CA LEU A 29 -13.41 6.62 0.24
C LEU A 29 -14.78 6.19 -0.29
N ASN A 30 -15.47 7.07 -1.00
CA ASN A 30 -16.83 6.79 -1.51
C ASN A 30 -17.09 7.36 -2.91
N HIS A 31 -16.04 7.57 -3.70
CA HIS A 31 -16.16 7.98 -5.11
C HIS A 31 -15.30 7.12 -6.01
N THR A 32 -15.84 6.77 -7.18
CA THR A 32 -15.08 6.05 -8.21
C THR A 32 -14.13 6.98 -8.96
N PHE A 33 -13.26 6.40 -9.80
CA PHE A 33 -12.37 7.19 -10.64
C PHE A 33 -13.14 8.11 -11.63
N SER A 34 -14.40 7.81 -11.91
CA SER A 34 -15.28 8.69 -12.72
C SER A 34 -16.03 9.70 -11.86
N LYS A 35 -15.65 9.87 -10.59
CA LYS A 35 -16.22 10.83 -9.64
C LYS A 35 -17.70 10.59 -9.31
N LYS A 36 -18.13 9.33 -9.40
CA LYS A 36 -19.48 8.91 -9.01
C LYS A 36 -19.48 8.35 -7.60
N LEU A 37 -20.52 8.67 -6.84
CA LEU A 37 -20.70 8.14 -5.49
C LEU A 37 -20.86 6.62 -5.55
N ASN A 38 -20.02 5.90 -4.77
CA ASN A 38 -20.03 4.45 -4.69
C ASN A 38 -19.30 4.02 -3.41
N SER A 39 -19.91 3.13 -2.64
CA SER A 39 -19.36 2.68 -1.36
C SER A 39 -18.02 1.93 -1.48
N ALA A 40 -17.70 1.37 -2.65
CA ALA A 40 -16.40 0.74 -2.91
C ALA A 40 -15.28 1.77 -2.99
N GLY A 41 -15.59 3.00 -3.36
CA GLY A 41 -14.61 4.06 -3.55
C GLY A 41 -13.60 3.76 -4.64
N SER A 42 -12.38 4.24 -4.45
CA SER A 42 -11.25 3.98 -5.33
C SER A 42 -10.02 3.61 -4.49
N ILE A 43 -8.99 3.10 -5.13
CA ILE A 43 -7.66 2.97 -4.54
C ILE A 43 -6.99 4.35 -4.64
N PHE A 44 -6.47 4.87 -3.53
CA PHE A 44 -5.91 6.21 -3.53
C PHE A 44 -4.66 6.33 -2.66
N VAL A 45 -3.81 7.26 -3.06
CA VAL A 45 -2.55 7.58 -2.39
C VAL A 45 -2.83 8.63 -1.30
N GLU A 46 -2.16 8.49 -0.15
CA GLU A 46 -2.22 9.43 0.96
C GLU A 46 -2.02 10.88 0.48
N THR A 47 -2.90 11.78 0.88
CA THR A 47 -2.89 13.18 0.48
C THR A 47 -1.53 13.86 0.72
N LEU A 48 -0.89 13.57 1.85
CA LEU A 48 0.38 14.18 2.24
C LEU A 48 1.59 13.60 1.50
N ASN A 49 1.40 12.51 0.77
CA ASN A 49 2.43 11.96 -0.11
C ASN A 49 2.44 12.67 -1.46
N ASN A 50 3.58 12.64 -2.13
CA ASN A 50 3.67 13.05 -3.54
C ASN A 50 3.05 11.95 -4.42
N GLY A 51 2.24 12.35 -5.39
CA GLY A 51 1.57 11.41 -6.29
C GLY A 51 2.52 10.71 -7.27
N ASP A 52 3.76 11.15 -7.38
CA ASP A 52 4.78 10.55 -8.24
C ASP A 52 5.62 9.48 -7.54
N PHE A 53 5.31 9.13 -6.30
CA PHE A 53 6.03 8.14 -5.50
C PHE A 53 7.49 8.50 -5.22
N SER A 54 7.82 9.79 -5.21
CA SER A 54 9.17 10.28 -4.89
C SER A 54 9.52 10.22 -3.40
N ASP A 55 8.52 10.04 -2.52
CA ASP A 55 8.74 9.90 -1.09
C ASP A 55 9.39 8.54 -0.76
N LEU A 56 10.13 8.48 0.35
CA LEU A 56 10.67 7.22 0.85
C LEU A 56 9.58 6.26 1.32
N HIS A 57 8.45 6.79 1.81
CA HIS A 57 7.31 5.99 2.23
C HIS A 57 6.01 6.58 1.67
N THR A 58 5.34 5.83 0.82
CA THR A 58 4.06 6.20 0.22
C THR A 58 2.98 5.22 0.69
N ILE A 59 1.85 5.76 1.15
CA ILE A 59 0.74 4.95 1.66
C ILE A 59 -0.39 4.94 0.62
N ILE A 60 -0.94 3.76 0.38
CA ILE A 60 -2.02 3.52 -0.56
C ILE A 60 -3.17 2.85 0.18
N TYR A 61 -4.37 3.42 0.06
CA TYR A 61 -5.58 2.97 0.75
C TYR A 61 -6.56 2.31 -0.21
N GLY A 62 -7.27 1.31 0.29
CA GLY A 62 -8.39 0.69 -0.43
C GLY A 62 -9.32 -0.04 0.53
N HIS A 63 -10.61 -0.10 0.18
CA HIS A 63 -11.61 -0.78 1.00
C HIS A 63 -11.45 -2.30 0.97
N ASN A 64 -11.88 -2.92 2.08
CA ASN A 64 -12.02 -4.37 2.19
C ASN A 64 -13.50 -4.72 1.91
N MET A 65 -13.81 -4.99 0.65
CA MET A 65 -15.18 -5.23 0.21
C MET A 65 -15.58 -6.69 0.43
N LYS A 66 -16.84 -6.91 0.84
CA LYS A 66 -17.38 -8.26 1.07
C LYS A 66 -17.36 -9.12 -0.20
N ASN A 67 -17.48 -8.50 -1.37
CA ASN A 67 -17.44 -9.21 -2.66
C ASN A 67 -16.02 -9.55 -3.14
N GLY A 68 -15.00 -9.28 -2.33
CA GLY A 68 -13.61 -9.58 -2.67
C GLY A 68 -12.90 -8.52 -3.51
N SER A 69 -13.57 -7.44 -3.88
CA SER A 69 -12.98 -6.37 -4.70
C SER A 69 -12.15 -5.39 -3.86
N MET A 70 -11.55 -4.44 -4.53
CA MET A 70 -10.67 -3.41 -4.00
C MET A 70 -9.46 -4.06 -3.29
N PHE A 71 -9.21 -3.78 -2.01
CA PHE A 71 -8.10 -4.39 -1.27
C PHE A 71 -8.52 -5.59 -0.40
N ALA A 72 -9.72 -6.11 -0.59
CA ALA A 72 -10.17 -7.27 0.17
C ALA A 72 -9.22 -8.47 0.07
N GLY A 73 -8.60 -8.67 -1.10
CA GLY A 73 -7.66 -9.77 -1.32
C GLY A 73 -6.35 -9.67 -0.57
N LEU A 74 -6.01 -8.51 0.00
CA LEU A 74 -4.76 -8.37 0.78
C LEU A 74 -4.70 -9.30 1.98
N LYS A 75 -5.82 -9.66 2.56
CA LYS A 75 -5.87 -10.59 3.71
C LYS A 75 -5.27 -11.97 3.39
N GLU A 76 -5.25 -12.37 2.12
CA GLU A 76 -4.64 -13.63 1.70
C GLU A 76 -3.14 -13.67 2.00
N TYR A 77 -2.50 -12.51 2.10
CA TYR A 77 -1.11 -12.39 2.49
C TYR A 77 -0.84 -12.77 3.96
N SER A 78 -1.86 -13.06 4.75
CA SER A 78 -1.66 -13.66 6.08
C SER A 78 -1.00 -15.05 5.98
N SER A 79 -1.06 -15.68 4.81
CA SER A 79 -0.40 -16.94 4.50
C SER A 79 0.95 -16.69 3.80
N ALA A 80 2.03 -17.23 4.34
CA ALA A 80 3.36 -17.13 3.74
C ALA A 80 3.41 -17.73 2.34
N SER A 81 2.66 -18.81 2.09
CA SER A 81 2.61 -19.45 0.77
C SER A 81 1.98 -18.53 -0.29
N TYR A 82 1.03 -17.69 0.11
CA TYR A 82 0.43 -16.72 -0.81
C TYR A 82 1.46 -15.66 -1.23
N LEU A 83 2.30 -15.20 -0.29
CA LEU A 83 3.37 -14.26 -0.61
C LEU A 83 4.38 -14.89 -1.57
N VAL A 84 4.74 -16.16 -1.38
CA VAL A 84 5.66 -16.87 -2.29
C VAL A 84 5.10 -16.90 -3.71
N ALA A 85 3.79 -17.11 -3.85
CA ALA A 85 3.11 -17.13 -5.15
C ALA A 85 2.89 -15.74 -5.75
N HIS A 86 2.80 -14.68 -4.92
CA HIS A 86 2.49 -13.32 -5.35
C HIS A 86 3.42 -12.31 -4.66
N PRO A 87 4.74 -12.35 -4.96
CA PRO A 87 5.73 -11.59 -4.17
C PRO A 87 5.83 -10.12 -4.51
N ASN A 88 5.27 -9.68 -5.63
CA ASN A 88 5.50 -8.34 -6.17
C ASN A 88 4.22 -7.54 -6.35
N VAL A 89 4.35 -6.23 -6.12
CA VAL A 89 3.33 -5.22 -6.42
C VAL A 89 3.89 -4.33 -7.52
N TYR A 90 3.11 -4.09 -8.57
CA TYR A 90 3.52 -3.23 -9.69
C TYR A 90 2.75 -1.93 -9.64
N ILE A 91 3.48 -0.83 -9.75
CA ILE A 91 2.91 0.52 -9.84
C ILE A 91 3.32 1.09 -11.18
N ASP A 92 2.34 1.33 -12.05
CA ASP A 92 2.55 2.00 -13.33
C ASP A 92 2.35 3.50 -13.13
N LEU A 93 3.38 4.27 -13.41
CA LEU A 93 3.37 5.73 -13.36
C LEU A 93 3.71 6.29 -14.74
N ALA A 94 3.69 7.62 -14.85
CA ALA A 94 4.00 8.30 -16.13
C ALA A 94 5.40 7.95 -16.68
N ASP A 95 6.35 7.64 -15.79
CA ASP A 95 7.73 7.31 -16.17
C ASP A 95 7.97 5.80 -16.40
N GLY A 96 6.97 4.96 -16.21
CA GLY A 96 7.09 3.52 -16.44
C GLY A 96 6.57 2.67 -15.28
N THR A 97 6.83 1.37 -15.37
CA THR A 97 6.42 0.38 -14.37
C THR A 97 7.48 0.22 -13.28
N HIS A 98 7.03 0.29 -12.05
CA HIS A 98 7.86 0.13 -10.85
C HIS A 98 7.47 -1.15 -10.12
N ALA A 99 8.44 -2.06 -9.95
CA ALA A 99 8.22 -3.35 -9.28
C ALA A 99 8.66 -3.26 -7.83
N TYR A 100 7.72 -3.44 -6.91
CA TYR A 100 7.97 -3.46 -5.47
C TYR A 100 7.90 -4.90 -4.97
N GLN A 101 8.85 -5.28 -4.10
CA GLN A 101 8.87 -6.60 -3.48
C GLN A 101 8.33 -6.53 -2.05
N ILE A 102 7.38 -7.40 -1.72
CA ILE A 102 6.76 -7.44 -0.39
C ILE A 102 7.79 -7.93 0.63
N PHE A 103 7.94 -7.18 1.76
CA PHE A 103 8.88 -7.52 2.81
C PHE A 103 8.26 -7.63 4.20
N SER A 104 7.03 -7.14 4.40
CA SER A 104 6.36 -7.19 5.71
C SER A 104 4.85 -7.20 5.55
N VAL A 105 4.17 -8.04 6.35
CA VAL A 105 2.72 -8.18 6.34
C VAL A 105 2.24 -8.29 7.79
N TYR A 106 1.37 -7.37 8.25
CA TYR A 106 0.86 -7.40 9.61
C TYR A 106 -0.41 -6.57 9.78
N GLU A 107 -1.05 -6.71 10.92
CA GLU A 107 -2.19 -5.86 11.31
C GLU A 107 -1.71 -4.75 12.26
N ALA A 108 -2.32 -3.56 12.14
CA ALA A 108 -2.01 -2.40 12.96
C ALA A 108 -3.26 -1.61 13.29
N GLU A 109 -3.18 -0.81 14.35
CA GLU A 109 -4.22 0.17 14.65
C GLU A 109 -4.22 1.27 13.59
N ALA A 110 -5.38 1.89 13.38
CA ALA A 110 -5.52 2.96 12.38
C ALA A 110 -4.65 4.19 12.66
N ASP A 111 -4.30 4.41 13.92
CA ASP A 111 -3.46 5.54 14.38
C ASP A 111 -2.02 5.13 14.71
N SER A 112 -1.59 3.94 14.27
CA SER A 112 -0.26 3.44 14.59
C SER A 112 0.83 4.23 13.86
N ASP A 113 2.06 4.10 14.36
CA ASP A 113 3.26 4.67 13.73
C ASP A 113 3.59 4.06 12.36
N SER A 114 2.87 2.99 11.97
CA SER A 114 2.98 2.39 10.63
C SER A 114 2.63 3.36 9.51
N TYR A 115 1.90 4.43 9.82
CA TYR A 115 1.51 5.46 8.86
C TYR A 115 2.45 6.68 8.85
N THR A 116 3.61 6.59 9.50
CA THR A 116 4.60 7.66 9.50
C THR A 116 5.18 7.85 8.10
N ILE A 117 5.19 9.09 7.63
CA ILE A 117 5.75 9.50 6.34
C ILE A 117 6.70 10.69 6.54
N GLY A 118 7.31 11.17 5.47
CA GLY A 118 8.18 12.34 5.54
C GLY A 118 9.60 12.01 6.00
N PHE A 119 10.06 10.79 5.75
CA PHE A 119 11.41 10.37 6.12
C PHE A 119 12.49 10.98 5.22
N ALA A 120 13.66 11.22 5.80
CA ALA A 120 14.92 11.35 5.09
C ALA A 120 15.68 10.01 5.13
N PRO A 121 16.66 9.77 4.24
CA PRO A 121 17.41 8.51 4.21
C PRO A 121 18.48 8.48 5.31
N ASP A 122 18.06 8.46 6.55
CA ASP A 122 18.90 8.57 7.74
C ASP A 122 18.64 7.43 8.74
N GLU A 123 19.24 7.52 9.93
CA GLU A 123 19.11 6.51 10.98
C GLU A 123 17.66 6.38 11.48
N THR A 124 16.90 7.45 11.51
CA THR A 124 15.48 7.41 11.92
C THR A 124 14.67 6.54 11.00
N TYR A 125 14.87 6.67 9.69
CA TYR A 125 14.22 5.83 8.69
C TYR A 125 14.68 4.37 8.81
N GLU A 126 15.99 4.15 9.00
CA GLU A 126 16.55 2.82 9.19
C GLU A 126 15.92 2.10 10.38
N GLU A 127 15.78 2.78 11.53
CA GLU A 127 15.12 2.23 12.71
C GLU A 127 13.65 1.92 12.46
N TYR A 128 12.96 2.81 11.75
CA TYR A 128 11.58 2.60 11.35
C TYR A 128 11.44 1.33 10.51
N LEU A 129 12.30 1.14 9.52
CA LEU A 129 12.28 -0.05 8.66
C LEU A 129 12.50 -1.34 9.45
N LYS A 130 13.41 -1.34 10.41
CA LYS A 130 13.63 -2.49 11.31
C LYS A 130 12.37 -2.80 12.10
N THR A 131 11.71 -1.77 12.63
CA THR A 131 10.51 -1.92 13.44
C THR A 131 9.38 -2.54 12.64
N ILE A 132 9.07 -1.99 11.46
CA ILE A 132 7.96 -2.49 10.63
C ILE A 132 8.24 -3.86 10.04
N LYS A 133 9.50 -4.16 9.72
CA LYS A 133 9.89 -5.50 9.29
C LYS A 133 9.69 -6.52 10.41
N GLY A 134 10.05 -6.15 11.64
CA GLY A 134 9.91 -7.01 12.81
C GLY A 134 8.46 -7.32 13.20
N ARG A 135 7.51 -6.51 12.75
CA ARG A 135 6.07 -6.73 12.98
C ARG A 135 5.45 -7.76 12.06
N SER A 136 6.15 -8.20 11.01
CA SER A 136 5.60 -9.13 10.02
C SER A 136 5.13 -10.42 10.67
N LEU A 137 3.99 -10.94 10.21
CA LEU A 137 3.40 -12.19 10.69
C LEU A 137 4.32 -13.39 10.49
N TYR A 138 5.22 -13.29 9.51
CA TYR A 138 6.20 -14.32 9.18
C TYR A 138 7.43 -13.66 8.58
N ASP A 139 8.55 -14.37 8.59
CA ASP A 139 9.79 -13.91 7.96
C ASP A 139 9.66 -14.04 6.44
N THR A 140 9.77 -12.91 5.74
CA THR A 140 9.71 -12.87 4.28
C THR A 140 11.07 -13.16 3.63
N SER A 141 12.15 -13.19 4.41
CA SER A 141 13.54 -13.32 3.95
C SER A 141 13.98 -12.20 3.00
N VAL A 142 13.27 -11.07 3.00
CA VAL A 142 13.57 -9.91 2.16
C VAL A 142 14.24 -8.85 3.02
N THR A 143 15.40 -8.38 2.59
CA THR A 143 16.16 -7.33 3.28
C THR A 143 15.70 -5.97 2.79
N VAL A 144 15.37 -5.07 3.73
CA VAL A 144 15.03 -3.67 3.46
C VAL A 144 16.07 -2.79 4.13
N THR A 145 16.52 -1.74 3.43
CA THR A 145 17.53 -0.80 3.93
C THR A 145 17.08 0.65 3.68
N LYS A 146 17.75 1.60 4.31
CA LYS A 146 17.47 3.02 4.09
C LYS A 146 17.71 3.49 2.67
N GLU A 147 18.37 2.65 1.83
CA GLU A 147 18.55 2.90 0.40
C GLU A 147 17.31 2.54 -0.41
N ASP A 148 16.28 1.98 0.22
CA ASP A 148 15.04 1.57 -0.43
C ASP A 148 13.93 2.58 -0.17
N SER A 149 13.05 2.74 -1.16
CA SER A 149 11.74 3.36 -0.96
C SER A 149 10.72 2.27 -0.70
N ILE A 150 9.71 2.58 0.11
CA ILE A 150 8.66 1.61 0.45
C ILE A 150 7.27 2.17 0.14
N ILE A 151 6.35 1.24 -0.10
CA ILE A 151 4.91 1.52 -0.12
C ILE A 151 4.22 0.65 0.92
N THR A 152 3.16 1.20 1.51
CA THR A 152 2.25 0.46 2.40
C THR A 152 0.88 0.41 1.76
N LEU A 153 0.39 -0.80 1.50
CA LEU A 153 -0.99 -1.02 1.10
C LEU A 153 -1.81 -1.24 2.36
N SER A 154 -2.85 -0.43 2.57
CA SER A 154 -3.64 -0.42 3.79
C SER A 154 -5.11 -0.64 3.50
N THR A 155 -5.72 -1.60 4.22
CA THR A 155 -7.16 -1.83 4.15
C THR A 155 -7.71 -2.21 5.52
N CYS A 156 -9.03 -2.04 5.71
CA CYS A 156 -9.69 -2.41 6.97
C CYS A 156 -9.69 -3.92 7.17
N THR A 157 -9.61 -4.35 8.42
CA THR A 157 -9.85 -5.75 8.78
C THR A 157 -11.35 -6.05 8.70
N LYS A 158 -11.71 -7.32 8.83
CA LYS A 158 -13.11 -7.80 8.71
C LYS A 158 -14.09 -6.99 9.56
N HIS A 159 -13.69 -6.57 10.75
CA HIS A 159 -14.53 -5.81 11.67
C HIS A 159 -14.26 -4.30 11.69
N GLY A 160 -13.33 -3.82 10.83
CA GLY A 160 -13.00 -2.41 10.73
C GLY A 160 -12.20 -1.84 11.91
N GLU A 161 -11.86 -2.64 12.90
CA GLU A 161 -11.15 -2.21 14.12
C GLU A 161 -9.68 -1.95 13.87
N LYS A 162 -9.08 -2.75 13.00
CA LYS A 162 -7.66 -2.68 12.65
C LYS A 162 -7.48 -2.48 11.16
N ARG A 163 -6.23 -2.29 10.79
CA ARG A 163 -5.82 -2.21 9.39
C ARG A 163 -4.93 -3.39 9.06
N PHE A 164 -5.13 -3.97 7.88
CA PHE A 164 -4.25 -4.99 7.34
C PHE A 164 -3.27 -4.31 6.39
N LEU A 165 -1.97 -4.51 6.64
CA LEU A 165 -0.91 -3.80 5.95
C LEU A 165 -0.02 -4.78 5.18
N VAL A 166 0.25 -4.44 3.92
CA VAL A 166 1.22 -5.13 3.07
C VAL A 166 2.26 -4.11 2.65
N LEU A 167 3.51 -4.30 3.08
CA LEU A 167 4.61 -3.37 2.86
C LEU A 167 5.58 -3.94 1.86
N SER A 168 5.95 -3.11 0.87
CA SER A 168 6.82 -3.50 -0.24
C SER A 168 7.92 -2.48 -0.44
N LEU A 169 9.04 -2.93 -0.99
CA LEU A 169 10.21 -2.08 -1.24
C LEU A 169 10.59 -2.03 -2.72
N ILE A 170 11.21 -0.94 -3.11
CA ILE A 170 11.92 -0.82 -4.38
C ILE A 170 13.29 -0.21 -4.08
N HIS A 171 14.33 -0.78 -4.63
CA HIS A 171 15.67 -0.25 -4.51
C HIS A 171 15.85 0.96 -5.45
N ILE A 172 16.31 2.05 -4.85
CA ILE A 172 16.49 3.31 -5.58
C ILE A 172 17.81 3.30 -6.34
#